data_045ad5a0ea0d0b615c651e722da43bdd
#
_entry.id   045ad5a0ea0d0b615c651e722da43bdd
#
_cell.length_a   1.000
_cell.length_b   1.000
_cell.length_c   1.000
_cell.angle_alpha   90.00
_cell.angle_beta   90.00
_cell.angle_gamma   90.00
#
_symmetry.space_group_name_H-M   'P 1'
#
loop_
_entity.id
_entity.type
_entity.pdbx_description
1 polymer ?
#
loop_
_entity_poly.entity_id
_entity_poly.type
_entity_poly.pdbx_seq_one_letter_code
_entity_poly.pdbx_strand_id
1 'polypeptide(L)'
;NLASMNPASPPIVILYFNLCHFKSYNIHFGLDAGDALLLHMAETLRECFPNDFIARFSDDHFVILTYDIDLQNRVIDAHKKLLSMYMRSPLEVKIGVYQVEDLSITPSKACDLAKLACDSIKDRLDVFLCEYTAKVQRAVLIRDYVIDHLDEAFSKGYIQVYYQPVIRSI
;
A
#
# COMPACT_ATOMS: atom_id res chain seq x y z
N ASN A 1 -16.45 -5.92 17.16
CA ASN A 1 -17.83 -6.25 16.79
C ASN A 1 -18.35 -5.14 15.86
N LEU A 2 -18.16 -5.30 14.54
CA LEU A 2 -18.56 -4.32 13.53
C LEU A 2 -20.10 -4.19 13.38
N ALA A 3 -20.84 -5.14 13.92
CA ALA A 3 -22.29 -5.26 13.72
C ALA A 3 -23.18 -4.31 14.55
N SER A 4 -22.59 -3.41 15.36
CA SER A 4 -23.37 -2.53 16.28
C SER A 4 -23.43 -1.06 15.85
N MET A 5 -23.12 -0.73 14.60
CA MET A 5 -23.04 0.67 14.17
C MET A 5 -24.38 1.21 13.67
N ASN A 6 -24.73 2.40 14.17
CA ASN A 6 -25.90 3.17 13.78
C ASN A 6 -25.71 3.71 12.33
N PRO A 7 -26.72 3.72 11.46
CA PRO A 7 -26.60 4.22 10.08
C PRO A 7 -26.21 5.72 9.94
N ALA A 8 -26.10 6.45 11.07
CA ALA A 8 -25.61 7.82 11.10
C ALA A 8 -24.10 7.95 11.44
N SER A 9 -23.39 6.84 11.63
CA SER A 9 -21.94 6.88 11.91
C SER A 9 -21.17 7.04 10.61
N PRO A 10 -20.03 7.79 10.63
CA PRO A 10 -19.17 7.90 9.46
C PRO A 10 -18.65 6.53 9.04
N PRO A 11 -18.36 6.32 7.72
CA PRO A 11 -17.86 5.06 7.22
C PRO A 11 -16.58 4.62 7.93
N ILE A 12 -16.46 3.32 8.18
CA ILE A 12 -15.21 2.73 8.67
C ILE A 12 -14.26 2.58 7.50
N VAL A 13 -13.00 2.91 7.73
CA VAL A 13 -11.93 2.81 6.76
C VAL A 13 -10.76 2.02 7.32
N ILE A 14 -10.22 1.14 6.52
CA ILE A 14 -8.95 0.47 6.77
C ILE A 14 -7.88 1.16 5.92
N LEU A 15 -6.83 1.63 6.57
CA LEU A 15 -5.61 2.12 5.93
C LEU A 15 -4.52 1.07 6.09
N TYR A 16 -3.85 0.75 5.00
CA TYR A 16 -2.70 -0.16 4.98
C TYR A 16 -1.47 0.61 4.54
N PHE A 17 -0.49 0.76 5.42
CA PHE A 17 0.77 1.44 5.17
C PHE A 17 1.87 0.42 4.92
N ASN A 18 2.65 0.61 3.86
CA ASN A 18 3.81 -0.20 3.51
C ASN A 18 5.03 0.73 3.38
N LEU A 19 6.08 0.43 4.12
CA LEU A 19 7.38 1.09 4.02
C LEU A 19 8.23 0.34 2.97
N CYS A 20 8.16 0.80 1.73
CA CYS A 20 8.86 0.16 0.62
C CYS A 20 10.39 0.22 0.81
N HIS A 21 11.09 -0.80 0.32
CA HIS A 21 12.56 -0.93 0.40
C HIS A 21 13.13 -1.06 1.82
N PHE A 22 12.33 -1.36 2.83
CA PHE A 22 12.77 -1.50 4.21
C PHE A 22 13.87 -2.56 4.39
N LYS A 23 13.79 -3.69 3.65
CA LYS A 23 14.86 -4.70 3.65
C LYS A 23 16.19 -4.15 3.16
N SER A 24 16.18 -3.35 2.10
CA SER A 24 17.39 -2.69 1.59
C SER A 24 17.94 -1.66 2.59
N TYR A 25 17.06 -0.97 3.29
CA TYR A 25 17.44 -0.05 4.37
C TYR A 25 18.19 -0.80 5.48
N ASN A 26 17.68 -1.93 5.94
CA ASN A 26 18.32 -2.76 6.96
C ASN A 26 19.70 -3.28 6.51
N ILE A 27 19.85 -3.63 5.24
CA ILE A 27 21.14 -4.07 4.68
C ILE A 27 22.18 -2.93 4.74
N HIS A 28 21.77 -1.68 4.45
CA HIS A 28 22.68 -0.54 4.39
C HIS A 28 22.98 0.07 5.75
N PHE A 29 22.00 0.14 6.65
CA PHE A 29 22.09 0.89 7.91
C PHE A 29 22.05 0.02 9.16
N GLY A 30 21.83 -1.29 9.02
CA GLY A 30 21.73 -2.24 10.11
C GLY A 30 20.32 -2.37 10.68
N LEU A 31 20.09 -3.46 11.44
CA LEU A 31 18.79 -3.79 12.03
C LEU A 31 18.34 -2.77 13.08
N ASP A 32 19.28 -2.29 13.91
CA ASP A 32 18.97 -1.29 14.96
C ASP A 32 18.41 0.01 14.34
N ALA A 33 18.98 0.44 13.20
CA ALA A 33 18.48 1.60 12.47
C ALA A 33 17.07 1.34 11.88
N GLY A 34 16.82 0.13 11.41
CA GLY A 34 15.50 -0.28 10.95
C GLY A 34 14.47 -0.30 12.06
N ASP A 35 14.82 -0.81 13.24
CA ASP A 35 13.94 -0.82 14.41
C ASP A 35 13.59 0.59 14.87
N ALA A 36 14.60 1.48 14.93
CA ALA A 36 14.38 2.91 15.23
C ALA A 36 13.43 3.57 14.22
N LEU A 37 13.59 3.25 12.93
CA LEU A 37 12.73 3.72 11.86
C LEU A 37 11.27 3.29 12.02
N LEU A 38 11.04 2.02 12.36
CA LEU A 38 9.71 1.47 12.58
C LEU A 38 9.05 2.05 13.83
N LEU A 39 9.82 2.26 14.90
CA LEU A 39 9.33 2.92 16.11
C LEU A 39 8.84 4.34 15.79
N HIS A 40 9.65 5.08 15.05
CA HIS A 40 9.33 6.44 14.66
C HIS A 40 8.11 6.51 13.72
N MET A 41 7.97 5.56 12.78
CA MET A 41 6.76 5.42 11.98
C MET A 41 5.53 5.19 12.87
N ALA A 42 5.63 4.30 13.86
CA ALA A 42 4.53 4.04 14.80
C ALA A 42 4.14 5.29 15.61
N GLU A 43 5.11 6.08 16.06
CA GLU A 43 4.89 7.34 16.78
C GLU A 43 4.19 8.37 15.89
N THR A 44 4.69 8.57 14.67
CA THR A 44 4.08 9.48 13.70
C THR A 44 2.64 9.11 13.37
N LEU A 45 2.37 7.82 13.17
CA LEU A 45 1.01 7.36 12.92
C LEU A 45 0.09 7.61 14.11
N ARG A 46 0.57 7.41 15.36
CA ARG A 46 -0.20 7.73 16.58
C ARG A 46 -0.51 9.23 16.70
N GLU A 47 0.42 10.09 16.30
CA GLU A 47 0.19 11.54 16.29
C GLU A 47 -0.89 11.94 15.26
N CYS A 48 -0.86 11.36 14.07
CA CYS A 48 -1.81 11.67 13.00
C CYS A 48 -3.19 11.01 13.22
N PHE A 49 -3.22 9.89 13.96
CA PHE A 49 -4.40 9.06 14.20
C PHE A 49 -4.61 8.75 15.71
N PRO A 50 -4.72 9.79 16.57
CA PRO A 50 -4.61 9.63 18.03
C PRO A 50 -5.75 8.82 18.66
N ASN A 51 -6.93 8.77 18.01
CA ASN A 51 -8.12 8.10 18.53
C ASN A 51 -8.46 6.81 17.74
N ASP A 52 -7.57 6.38 16.86
CA ASP A 52 -7.80 5.27 15.98
C ASP A 52 -7.03 4.02 16.43
N PHE A 53 -7.48 2.87 15.99
CA PHE A 53 -6.79 1.61 16.26
C PHE A 53 -5.64 1.43 15.28
N ILE A 54 -4.42 1.36 15.78
CA ILE A 54 -3.20 1.19 14.99
C ILE A 54 -2.53 -0.13 15.40
N ALA A 55 -2.20 -0.94 14.42
CA ALA A 55 -1.47 -2.18 14.61
C ALA A 55 -0.32 -2.31 13.61
N ARG A 56 0.83 -2.81 14.07
CA ARG A 56 1.86 -3.31 13.18
C ARG A 56 1.48 -4.72 12.75
N PHE A 57 1.27 -4.93 11.46
CA PHE A 57 0.77 -6.17 10.90
C PHE A 57 1.89 -7.16 10.57
N SER A 58 3.00 -6.65 10.05
CA SER A 58 4.23 -7.40 9.79
C SER A 58 5.44 -6.45 9.79
N ASP A 59 6.58 -6.89 9.30
CA ASP A 59 7.88 -6.21 9.43
C ASP A 59 7.84 -4.71 9.14
N ASP A 60 7.30 -4.31 7.99
CA ASP A 60 7.27 -2.95 7.47
C ASP A 60 5.84 -2.46 7.16
N HIS A 61 4.83 -3.18 7.67
CA HIS A 61 3.43 -2.90 7.40
C HIS A 61 2.66 -2.49 8.66
N PHE A 62 1.90 -1.41 8.53
CA PHE A 62 1.00 -0.91 9.58
C PHE A 62 -0.43 -0.86 9.05
N VAL A 63 -1.37 -1.15 9.92
CA VAL A 63 -2.81 -1.07 9.64
C VAL A 63 -3.46 -0.11 10.62
N ILE A 64 -4.31 0.76 10.09
CA ILE A 64 -5.11 1.69 10.89
C ILE A 64 -6.58 1.43 10.58
N LEU A 65 -7.37 1.23 11.62
CA LEU A 65 -8.83 1.26 11.53
C LEU A 65 -9.29 2.62 12.02
N THR A 66 -9.94 3.36 11.14
CA THR A 66 -10.37 4.74 11.39
C THR A 66 -11.76 4.98 10.81
N TYR A 67 -12.27 6.20 11.01
CA TYR A 67 -13.48 6.68 10.37
C TYR A 67 -13.15 7.70 9.27
N ASP A 68 -14.02 7.78 8.26
CA ASP A 68 -13.89 8.78 7.19
C ASP A 68 -14.30 10.18 7.69
N ILE A 69 -13.46 10.74 8.55
CA ILE A 69 -13.57 12.11 9.06
C ILE A 69 -12.23 12.79 8.76
N ASP A 70 -12.24 13.75 7.86
CA ASP A 70 -11.06 14.49 7.42
C ASP A 70 -9.88 13.57 7.01
N LEU A 71 -10.23 12.38 6.52
CA LEU A 71 -9.30 11.29 6.25
C LEU A 71 -8.21 11.69 5.27
N GLN A 72 -8.58 12.38 4.20
CA GLN A 72 -7.64 12.79 3.16
C GLN A 72 -6.52 13.68 3.72
N ASN A 73 -6.86 14.68 4.54
CA ASN A 73 -5.88 15.58 5.14
C ASN A 73 -4.98 14.84 6.13
N ARG A 74 -5.56 13.96 6.95
CA ARG A 74 -4.82 13.15 7.94
C ARG A 74 -3.83 12.20 7.26
N VAL A 75 -4.23 11.56 6.17
CA VAL A 75 -3.36 10.65 5.39
C VAL A 75 -2.24 11.43 4.69
N ILE A 76 -2.55 12.61 4.11
CA ILE A 76 -1.54 13.47 3.48
C ILE A 76 -0.54 13.99 4.53
N ASP A 77 -1.01 14.40 5.71
CA ASP A 77 -0.14 14.87 6.79
C ASP A 77 0.78 13.74 7.29
N ALA A 78 0.23 12.56 7.54
CA ALA A 78 1.02 11.39 7.92
C ALA A 78 2.08 11.06 6.86
N HIS A 79 1.71 11.03 5.58
CA HIS A 79 2.64 10.77 4.49
C HIS A 79 3.77 11.82 4.42
N LYS A 80 3.45 13.12 4.54
CA LYS A 80 4.44 14.20 4.53
C LYS A 80 5.40 14.09 5.72
N LYS A 81 4.88 13.84 6.92
CA LYS A 81 5.71 13.65 8.12
C LYS A 81 6.65 12.46 7.94
N LEU A 82 6.14 11.33 7.50
CA LEU A 82 6.95 10.14 7.24
C LEU A 82 8.04 10.41 6.20
N LEU A 83 7.72 11.04 5.07
CA LEU A 83 8.73 11.38 4.05
C LEU A 83 9.80 12.34 4.55
N SER A 84 9.45 13.31 5.40
CA SER A 84 10.42 14.29 5.93
C SER A 84 11.53 13.63 6.75
N MET A 85 11.26 12.47 7.31
CA MET A 85 12.21 11.69 8.11
C MET A 85 13.21 10.91 7.26
N TYR A 86 12.85 10.61 6.01
CA TYR A 86 13.61 9.72 5.13
C TYR A 86 14.42 10.42 4.05
N MET A 87 14.62 11.74 4.16
CA MET A 87 15.28 12.58 3.14
C MET A 87 16.68 12.11 2.68
N ARG A 88 17.28 11.12 3.36
CA ARG A 88 18.58 10.54 3.00
C ARG A 88 18.50 9.10 2.54
N SER A 89 17.30 8.54 2.37
CA SER A 89 17.10 7.13 2.01
C SER A 89 16.07 6.99 0.88
N PRO A 90 16.21 6.01 -0.02
CA PRO A 90 15.22 5.72 -1.07
C PRO A 90 13.95 5.05 -0.53
N LEU A 91 13.60 5.27 0.73
CA LEU A 91 12.38 4.75 1.33
C LEU A 91 11.16 5.48 0.80
N GLU A 92 10.13 4.72 0.49
CA GLU A 92 8.83 5.22 0.07
C GLU A 92 7.74 4.65 0.97
N VAL A 93 6.72 5.45 1.24
CA VAL A 93 5.52 4.99 1.96
C VAL A 93 4.38 4.90 0.97
N LYS A 94 3.83 3.70 0.81
CA LYS A 94 2.63 3.45 0.00
C LYS A 94 1.46 3.17 0.93
N ILE A 95 0.29 3.69 0.57
CA ILE A 95 -0.90 3.62 1.41
C ILE A 95 -2.05 3.05 0.58
N GLY A 96 -2.63 1.95 1.05
CA GLY A 96 -3.87 1.40 0.51
C GLY A 96 -5.04 1.77 1.41
N VAL A 97 -6.16 2.10 0.81
CA VAL A 97 -7.38 2.49 1.50
C VAL A 97 -8.51 1.54 1.12
N TYR A 98 -9.22 1.03 2.10
CA TYR A 98 -10.46 0.30 1.89
C TYR A 98 -11.57 0.89 2.77
N GLN A 99 -12.62 1.42 2.15
CA GLN A 99 -13.83 1.82 2.83
C GLN A 99 -14.74 0.61 3.03
N VAL A 100 -15.10 0.33 4.27
CA VAL A 100 -15.94 -0.83 4.61
C VAL A 100 -17.38 -0.54 4.22
N GLU A 101 -17.83 -1.15 3.12
CA GLU A 101 -19.21 -1.02 2.62
C GLU A 101 -20.14 -2.05 3.28
N ASP A 102 -19.62 -3.23 3.59
CA ASP A 102 -20.37 -4.34 4.19
C ASP A 102 -19.78 -4.69 5.56
N LEU A 103 -20.54 -4.45 6.62
CA LEU A 103 -20.14 -4.74 8.01
C LEU A 103 -20.05 -6.25 8.32
N SER A 104 -20.52 -7.12 7.44
CA SER A 104 -20.36 -8.57 7.56
C SER A 104 -18.97 -9.05 7.15
N ILE A 105 -18.16 -8.20 6.50
CA ILE A 105 -16.79 -8.51 6.12
C ILE A 105 -15.93 -8.83 7.35
N THR A 106 -15.10 -9.86 7.25
CA THR A 106 -14.14 -10.15 8.31
C THR A 106 -13.03 -9.10 8.35
N PRO A 107 -12.49 -8.75 9.53
CA PRO A 107 -11.38 -7.81 9.64
C PRO A 107 -10.16 -8.18 8.79
N SER A 108 -9.83 -9.48 8.73
CA SER A 108 -8.75 -9.99 7.88
C SER A 108 -8.99 -9.64 6.41
N LYS A 109 -10.20 -9.93 5.90
CA LYS A 109 -10.54 -9.64 4.51
C LYS A 109 -10.51 -8.14 4.19
N ALA A 110 -10.96 -7.31 5.13
CA ALA A 110 -10.90 -5.85 4.98
C ALA A 110 -9.44 -5.35 4.90
N CYS A 111 -8.55 -5.90 5.72
CA CYS A 111 -7.11 -5.62 5.64
C CYS A 111 -6.50 -6.10 4.32
N ASP A 112 -6.90 -7.29 3.83
CA ASP A 112 -6.44 -7.82 2.54
C ASP A 112 -6.82 -6.90 1.36
N LEU A 113 -8.02 -6.32 1.39
CA LEU A 113 -8.49 -5.40 0.35
C LEU A 113 -7.70 -4.08 0.39
N ALA A 114 -7.44 -3.52 1.57
CA ALA A 114 -6.58 -2.34 1.72
C ALA A 114 -5.14 -2.65 1.27
N LYS A 115 -4.60 -3.84 1.63
CA LYS A 115 -3.30 -4.31 1.18
C LYS A 115 -3.24 -4.41 -0.34
N LEU A 116 -4.25 -4.99 -0.98
CA LEU A 116 -4.33 -5.12 -2.43
C LEU A 116 -4.24 -3.77 -3.14
N ALA A 117 -4.92 -2.75 -2.62
CA ALA A 117 -4.83 -1.39 -3.12
C ALA A 117 -3.42 -0.82 -2.95
N CYS A 118 -2.78 -1.02 -1.81
CA CYS A 118 -1.40 -0.62 -1.54
C CYS A 118 -0.41 -1.29 -2.51
N ASP A 119 -0.52 -2.60 -2.67
CA ASP A 119 0.37 -3.39 -3.54
C ASP A 119 0.22 -3.02 -5.01
N SER A 120 -0.97 -2.58 -5.45
CA SER A 120 -1.23 -2.16 -6.83
C SER A 120 -0.42 -0.95 -7.30
N ILE A 121 0.11 -0.16 -6.34
CA ILE A 121 0.90 1.05 -6.61
C ILE A 121 2.35 0.93 -6.14
N LYS A 122 2.79 -0.26 -5.71
CA LYS A 122 4.11 -0.45 -5.10
C LYS A 122 5.26 -0.03 -6.02
N ASP A 123 5.12 -0.28 -7.33
CA ASP A 123 6.15 0.01 -8.34
C ASP A 123 5.94 1.38 -9.01
N ARG A 124 5.01 2.20 -8.52
CA ARG A 124 4.69 3.52 -9.08
C ARG A 124 5.29 4.63 -8.24
N LEU A 125 6.23 5.38 -8.81
CA LEU A 125 6.90 6.51 -8.12
C LEU A 125 6.01 7.74 -7.96
N ASP A 126 5.04 7.91 -8.84
CA ASP A 126 4.15 9.09 -8.93
C ASP A 126 2.93 9.04 -8.00
N VAL A 127 2.68 7.88 -7.36
CA VAL A 127 1.48 7.64 -6.54
C VAL A 127 1.86 7.03 -5.20
N PHE A 128 1.36 7.60 -4.12
CA PHE A 128 1.57 7.07 -2.76
C PHE A 128 0.30 6.51 -2.12
N LEU A 129 -0.87 6.85 -2.64
CA LEU A 129 -2.18 6.49 -2.12
C LEU A 129 -3.02 5.82 -3.20
N CYS A 130 -3.66 4.71 -2.87
CA CYS A 130 -4.63 4.04 -3.72
C CYS A 130 -5.83 3.55 -2.90
N GLU A 131 -7.02 3.87 -3.37
CA GLU A 131 -8.26 3.33 -2.82
C GLU A 131 -8.63 2.03 -3.53
N TYR A 132 -9.05 1.02 -2.75
CA TYR A 132 -9.57 -0.22 -3.30
C TYR A 132 -10.87 0.03 -4.06
N THR A 133 -10.90 -0.42 -5.29
CA THR A 133 -12.06 -0.36 -6.17
C THR A 133 -12.17 -1.64 -6.97
N ALA A 134 -13.33 -1.92 -7.55
CA ALA A 134 -13.50 -3.03 -8.48
C ALA A 134 -12.52 -2.97 -9.69
N LYS A 135 -12.09 -1.76 -10.08
CA LYS A 135 -11.07 -1.55 -11.12
C LYS A 135 -9.69 -2.05 -10.65
N VAL A 136 -9.30 -1.75 -9.41
CA VAL A 136 -8.04 -2.23 -8.81
C VAL A 136 -8.06 -3.76 -8.74
N GLN A 137 -9.14 -4.35 -8.23
CA GLN A 137 -9.31 -5.80 -8.19
C GLN A 137 -9.15 -6.44 -9.57
N ARG A 138 -9.85 -5.90 -10.57
CA ARG A 138 -9.78 -6.42 -11.94
C ARG A 138 -8.36 -6.32 -12.52
N ALA A 139 -7.65 -5.23 -12.27
CA ALA A 139 -6.27 -5.06 -12.75
C ALA A 139 -5.33 -6.11 -12.15
N VAL A 140 -5.47 -6.41 -10.87
CA VAL A 140 -4.69 -7.46 -10.20
C VAL A 140 -5.01 -8.83 -10.79
N LEU A 141 -6.28 -9.19 -10.92
CA LEU A 141 -6.71 -10.47 -11.50
C LEU A 141 -6.19 -10.66 -12.95
N ILE A 142 -6.21 -9.60 -13.75
CA ILE A 142 -5.66 -9.65 -15.13
C ILE A 142 -4.14 -9.84 -15.09
N ARG A 143 -3.44 -9.12 -14.20
CA ARG A 143 -1.98 -9.27 -14.06
C ARG A 143 -1.61 -10.70 -13.67
N ASP A 144 -2.27 -11.26 -12.66
CA ASP A 144 -2.02 -12.61 -12.19
C ASP A 144 -2.31 -13.63 -13.30
N TYR A 145 -3.43 -13.48 -14.00
CA TYR A 145 -3.75 -14.31 -15.16
C TYR A 145 -2.66 -14.28 -16.23
N VAL A 146 -2.15 -13.08 -16.56
CA VAL A 146 -1.07 -12.93 -17.57
C VAL A 146 0.21 -13.63 -17.11
N ILE A 147 0.58 -13.47 -15.82
CA ILE A 147 1.78 -14.11 -15.27
C ILE A 147 1.65 -15.63 -15.31
N ASP A 148 0.51 -16.18 -14.88
CA ASP A 148 0.27 -17.63 -14.83
C ASP A 148 0.26 -18.28 -16.22
N HIS A 149 -0.07 -17.51 -17.29
CA HIS A 149 -0.16 -18.03 -18.66
C HIS A 149 1.01 -17.58 -19.55
N LEU A 150 2.04 -16.96 -18.97
CA LEU A 150 3.15 -16.41 -19.75
C LEU A 150 3.93 -17.49 -20.49
N ASP A 151 4.25 -18.61 -19.84
CA ASP A 151 4.95 -19.74 -20.44
C ASP A 151 4.15 -20.38 -21.58
N GLU A 152 2.85 -20.49 -21.40
CA GLU A 152 1.94 -20.96 -22.44
C GLU A 152 1.95 -20.01 -23.66
N ALA A 153 1.91 -18.70 -23.41
CA ALA A 153 1.93 -17.69 -24.47
C ALA A 153 3.23 -17.71 -25.28
N PHE A 154 4.38 -17.97 -24.64
CA PHE A 154 5.66 -18.18 -25.31
C PHE A 154 5.67 -19.47 -26.12
N SER A 155 5.23 -20.57 -25.55
CA SER A 155 5.24 -21.89 -26.22
C SER A 155 4.32 -21.94 -27.44
N LYS A 156 3.21 -21.19 -27.40
CA LYS A 156 2.26 -21.07 -28.51
C LYS A 156 2.62 -19.96 -29.52
N GLY A 157 3.70 -19.22 -29.31
CA GLY A 157 4.15 -18.15 -30.22
C GLY A 157 3.23 -16.91 -30.22
N TYR A 158 2.41 -16.71 -29.17
CA TYR A 158 1.58 -15.51 -29.03
C TYR A 158 2.42 -14.27 -28.72
N ILE A 159 3.60 -14.46 -28.13
CA ILE A 159 4.57 -13.41 -27.85
C ILE A 159 5.74 -13.56 -28.82
N GLN A 160 6.03 -12.50 -29.58
CA GLN A 160 7.10 -12.45 -30.54
C GLN A 160 8.01 -11.25 -30.26
N VAL A 161 9.31 -11.43 -30.52
CA VAL A 161 10.29 -10.35 -30.38
C VAL A 161 10.46 -9.64 -31.73
N TYR A 162 10.27 -8.32 -31.71
CA TYR A 162 10.52 -7.46 -32.85
C TYR A 162 11.73 -6.56 -32.56
N TYR A 163 12.61 -6.40 -33.56
CA TYR A 163 13.78 -5.54 -33.46
C TYR A 163 13.59 -4.28 -34.31
N GLN A 164 13.82 -3.13 -33.71
CA GLN A 164 13.88 -1.86 -34.43
C GLN A 164 15.34 -1.50 -34.71
N PRO A 165 15.75 -1.28 -35.95
CA PRO A 165 17.12 -0.86 -36.27
C PRO A 165 17.37 0.55 -35.76
N VAL A 166 18.49 0.74 -35.06
CA VAL A 166 18.97 2.07 -34.64
C VAL A 166 20.02 2.51 -35.67
N ILE A 167 19.71 3.54 -36.43
CA ILE A 167 20.65 4.14 -37.40
C ILE A 167 21.40 5.26 -36.65
N ARG A 168 22.74 5.16 -36.60
CA ARG A 168 23.57 6.30 -36.20
C ARG A 168 23.58 7.31 -37.33
N SER A 169 23.05 8.50 -37.09
CA SER A 169 23.35 9.66 -37.97
C SER A 169 24.81 10.08 -37.69
N ILE A 170 25.60 10.07 -38.71
CA ILE A 170 26.99 10.57 -38.70
C ILE A 170 26.93 12.09 -38.81
#